data_d6eb21219adcd1ceb368c433d92db017
#
_entry.id   d6eb21219adcd1ceb368c433d92db017
#
_cell.length_a   1.000
_cell.length_b   1.000
_cell.length_c   1.000
_cell.angle_alpha   90.00
_cell.angle_beta   90.00
_cell.angle_gamma   90.00
#
_symmetry.space_group_name_H-M   'P 1'
#
loop_
_entity.id
_entity.type
_entity.pdbx_description
1 polymer ?
#
loop_
_entity_poly.entity_id
_entity_poly.type
_entity_poly.pdbx_seq_one_letter_code
_entity_poly.pdbx_strand_id
1 'polypeptide(L)'
;MTIPTVSRAALSSWRIAARPGWLSWALRDVAFPFLVTRALFAFVGVLSIAALPISPWVTSAWTKPVAGPLFDAFSRWDGFRYLAIAAHGYPASDPSSAAFFPLYPLLARSLAMLTGAASGPGLEIAALIVSNVALLAAVALLIALCRLDYGARMASQASWYLLLFPTSFFLSAVYADSLFLALSLGAMLCARRDRWLLAGALGGLAALTRPFGFVVAVPIAVEVVVRWREGERSWRPIAGLAFVPLALGAYMGYLGWHFGDPLAFVHAQSGWHRSLSGPWEGFFRTLSGPLTINRLPHSAIDLLAAVLTLGLVAAGWKLLRPSYALFLTALVLLPLSTGSLGSLMRFDASFFPIFMILGLAGRSRAFDRAYVLLGAGVGAVLMALFAQWYWVA
;
A
#
# COMPACT_ATOMS: atom_id res chain seq x y z
N MET A 1 -10.15 -5.02 30.71
CA MET A 1 -9.27 -4.05 30.03
C MET A 1 -10.20 -3.00 29.42
N THR A 2 -10.36 -1.86 30.10
CA THR A 2 -11.26 -0.76 29.71
C THR A 2 -10.67 -0.02 28.53
N ILE A 3 -11.37 -0.02 27.39
CA ILE A 3 -11.03 0.78 26.20
C ILE A 3 -11.20 2.26 26.60
N PRO A 4 -10.19 3.12 26.41
CA PRO A 4 -10.36 4.54 26.68
C PRO A 4 -11.39 5.13 25.72
N THR A 5 -12.56 5.47 26.23
CA THR A 5 -13.59 6.22 25.50
C THR A 5 -13.09 7.65 25.29
N VAL A 6 -12.79 8.01 24.06
CA VAL A 6 -12.51 9.39 23.67
C VAL A 6 -13.81 10.19 23.73
N SER A 7 -13.89 11.19 24.59
CA SER A 7 -15.11 11.97 24.79
C SER A 7 -15.52 12.73 23.51
N ARG A 8 -16.85 12.84 23.26
CA ARG A 8 -17.43 13.58 22.12
C ARG A 8 -16.91 15.03 21.99
N ALA A 9 -16.48 15.64 23.08
CA ALA A 9 -15.91 17.00 23.09
C ALA A 9 -14.59 17.11 22.31
N ALA A 10 -13.81 16.01 22.19
CA ALA A 10 -12.59 15.97 21.40
C ALA A 10 -12.85 15.84 19.90
N LEU A 11 -13.99 15.30 19.48
CA LEU A 11 -14.35 15.08 18.08
C LEU A 11 -14.90 16.32 17.38
N SER A 12 -15.52 17.24 18.10
CA SER A 12 -16.13 18.47 17.55
C SER A 12 -15.14 19.60 17.26
N SER A 13 -13.92 19.52 17.79
CA SER A 13 -12.94 20.63 17.72
C SER A 13 -12.05 20.63 16.46
N TRP A 14 -12.20 19.68 15.56
CA TRP A 14 -11.41 19.62 14.33
C TRP A 14 -12.17 20.19 13.12
N ARG A 15 -12.55 21.47 13.21
CA ARG A 15 -12.60 22.26 11.99
C ARG A 15 -11.17 22.37 11.47
N ILE A 16 -10.94 22.02 10.21
CA ILE A 16 -9.73 22.39 9.43
C ILE A 16 -9.84 23.91 9.16
N ALA A 17 -10.19 24.68 10.18
CA ALA A 17 -10.02 26.12 10.19
C ALA A 17 -8.56 26.36 10.55
N ALA A 18 -7.88 27.15 9.75
CA ALA A 18 -6.51 27.59 9.88
C ALA A 18 -6.10 27.82 11.35
N ARG A 19 -5.60 26.75 12.02
CA ARG A 19 -4.91 26.94 13.29
C ARG A 19 -3.57 27.59 12.95
N PRO A 20 -3.14 28.61 13.68
CA PRO A 20 -1.76 29.09 13.57
C PRO A 20 -0.83 27.88 13.71
N GLY A 21 -0.06 27.54 12.67
CA GLY A 21 0.85 26.41 12.65
C GLY A 21 0.49 25.21 11.75
N TRP A 22 -0.64 25.20 11.04
CA TRP A 22 -0.95 24.10 10.11
C TRP A 22 0.11 23.97 9.00
N LEU A 23 0.61 25.12 8.48
CA LEU A 23 1.63 25.15 7.45
C LEU A 23 2.96 24.61 7.99
N SER A 24 3.36 25.01 9.20
CA SER A 24 4.59 24.51 9.84
C SER A 24 4.50 23.02 10.13
N TRP A 25 3.33 22.52 10.51
CA TRP A 25 3.09 21.08 10.66
C TRP A 25 3.18 20.33 9.33
N ALA A 26 2.50 20.82 8.29
CA ALA A 26 2.52 20.19 6.97
C ALA A 26 3.94 20.14 6.40
N LEU A 27 4.71 21.20 6.55
CA LEU A 27 6.10 21.25 6.11
C LEU A 27 7.00 20.30 6.92
N ARG A 28 6.93 20.33 8.25
CA ARG A 28 7.86 19.60 9.13
C ARG A 28 7.52 18.11 9.23
N ASP A 29 6.24 17.74 9.39
CA ASP A 29 5.83 16.38 9.71
C ASP A 29 5.39 15.58 8.47
N VAL A 30 5.12 16.23 7.33
CA VAL A 30 4.71 15.58 6.08
C VAL A 30 5.74 15.82 4.97
N ALA A 31 5.94 17.07 4.54
CA ALA A 31 6.73 17.38 3.36
C ALA A 31 8.23 17.08 3.57
N PHE A 32 8.81 17.48 4.70
CA PHE A 32 10.25 17.27 4.97
C PHE A 32 10.63 15.78 5.02
N PRO A 33 9.96 14.91 5.80
CA PRO A 33 10.26 13.48 5.79
C PRO A 33 10.07 12.83 4.40
N PHE A 34 9.03 13.24 3.69
CA PHE A 34 8.77 12.79 2.33
C PHE A 34 9.92 13.18 1.40
N LEU A 35 10.28 14.45 1.32
CA LEU A 35 11.31 14.94 0.40
C LEU A 35 12.67 14.28 0.68
N VAL A 36 13.09 14.20 1.95
CA VAL A 36 14.37 13.60 2.33
C VAL A 36 14.45 12.13 1.92
N THR A 37 13.41 11.35 2.22
CA THR A 37 13.41 9.93 1.93
C THR A 37 13.26 9.65 0.44
N ARG A 38 12.45 10.44 -0.27
CA ARG A 38 12.30 10.28 -1.74
C ARG A 38 13.56 10.71 -2.47
N ALA A 39 14.22 11.79 -2.03
CA ALA A 39 15.51 12.20 -2.56
C ALA A 39 16.58 11.12 -2.37
N LEU A 40 16.62 10.47 -1.19
CA LEU A 40 17.50 9.33 -0.94
C LEU A 40 17.28 8.20 -1.96
N PHE A 41 16.03 7.73 -2.11
CA PHE A 41 15.74 6.63 -3.03
C PHE A 41 15.94 7.02 -4.51
N ALA A 42 15.60 8.25 -4.89
CA ALA A 42 15.85 8.75 -6.22
C ALA A 42 17.36 8.79 -6.54
N PHE A 43 18.17 9.33 -5.61
CA PHE A 43 19.62 9.36 -5.75
C PHE A 43 20.21 7.95 -5.89
N VAL A 44 19.81 7.02 -5.02
CA VAL A 44 20.27 5.62 -5.07
C VAL A 44 19.83 4.96 -6.38
N GLY A 45 18.60 5.17 -6.84
CA GLY A 45 18.10 4.60 -8.09
C GLY A 45 18.88 5.09 -9.31
N VAL A 46 19.12 6.41 -9.41
CA VAL A 46 19.90 7.00 -10.50
C VAL A 46 21.35 6.52 -10.47
N LEU A 47 21.97 6.53 -9.29
CA LEU A 47 23.35 6.04 -9.13
C LEU A 47 23.47 4.57 -9.50
N SER A 48 22.49 3.76 -9.13
CA SER A 48 22.45 2.33 -9.46
C SER A 48 22.39 2.14 -10.98
N ILE A 49 21.51 2.86 -11.68
CA ILE A 49 21.41 2.79 -13.15
C ILE A 49 22.76 3.16 -13.82
N ALA A 50 23.49 4.09 -13.24
CA ALA A 50 24.77 4.54 -13.79
C ALA A 50 25.95 3.59 -13.49
N ALA A 51 25.91 2.87 -12.35
CA ALA A 51 27.08 2.18 -11.80
C ALA A 51 26.96 0.65 -11.70
N LEU A 52 25.76 0.08 -11.67
CA LEU A 52 25.56 -1.34 -11.47
C LEU A 52 25.06 -2.05 -12.72
N PRO A 53 25.38 -3.36 -12.89
CA PRO A 53 24.89 -4.12 -14.03
C PRO A 53 23.39 -4.41 -13.90
N ILE A 54 22.73 -4.46 -15.06
CA ILE A 54 21.33 -4.88 -15.17
C ILE A 54 21.23 -6.38 -14.87
N SER A 55 20.13 -6.81 -14.25
CA SER A 55 19.83 -8.21 -13.99
C SER A 55 19.91 -9.06 -15.27
N PRO A 56 20.65 -10.18 -15.28
CA PRO A 56 20.82 -11.03 -16.45
C PRO A 56 19.51 -11.74 -16.86
N TRP A 57 18.48 -11.66 -16.03
CA TRP A 57 17.18 -12.32 -16.27
C TRP A 57 16.19 -11.47 -17.07
N VAL A 58 16.55 -10.25 -17.42
CA VAL A 58 15.65 -9.29 -18.10
C VAL A 58 16.10 -9.10 -19.55
N THR A 59 15.13 -9.18 -20.47
CA THR A 59 15.39 -8.98 -21.91
C THR A 59 15.60 -7.50 -22.24
N SER A 60 16.36 -7.20 -23.27
CA SER A 60 16.64 -5.84 -23.73
C SER A 60 15.39 -5.02 -24.09
N ALA A 61 14.28 -5.67 -24.42
CA ALA A 61 13.02 -4.98 -24.70
C ALA A 61 12.45 -4.26 -23.47
N TRP A 62 12.68 -4.78 -22.27
CA TRP A 62 12.18 -4.20 -20.99
C TRP A 62 13.11 -3.11 -20.45
N THR A 63 14.36 -3.08 -20.88
CA THR A 63 15.39 -2.20 -20.33
C THR A 63 15.52 -0.87 -21.09
N LYS A 64 14.72 -0.67 -22.14
CA LYS A 64 14.76 0.59 -22.92
C LYS A 64 14.34 1.77 -22.04
N PRO A 65 15.17 2.86 -22.00
CA PRO A 65 14.80 4.07 -21.30
C PRO A 65 13.52 4.67 -21.90
N VAL A 66 12.64 5.21 -21.04
CA VAL A 66 11.40 5.88 -21.46
C VAL A 66 11.43 7.36 -21.11
N ALA A 67 11.57 7.71 -19.83
CA ALA A 67 11.53 9.09 -19.34
C ALA A 67 12.87 9.55 -18.73
N GLY A 68 13.88 8.68 -18.75
CA GLY A 68 15.22 8.93 -18.22
C GLY A 68 15.43 8.34 -16.81
N PRO A 69 16.72 8.25 -16.37
CA PRO A 69 17.11 7.46 -15.20
C PRO A 69 16.35 7.78 -13.92
N LEU A 70 15.98 9.04 -13.70
CA LEU A 70 15.26 9.47 -12.51
C LEU A 70 13.87 8.84 -12.41
N PHE A 71 13.15 8.78 -13.53
CA PHE A 71 11.78 8.25 -13.58
C PHE A 71 11.80 6.74 -13.82
N ASP A 72 12.63 6.29 -14.74
CA ASP A 72 12.77 4.88 -15.11
C ASP A 72 13.17 4.00 -13.90
N ALA A 73 13.91 4.54 -12.91
CA ALA A 73 14.27 3.82 -11.69
C ALA A 73 13.05 3.36 -10.89
N PHE A 74 11.91 4.04 -11.01
CA PHE A 74 10.67 3.75 -10.30
C PHE A 74 9.61 3.05 -11.18
N SER A 75 9.94 2.74 -12.44
CA SER A 75 9.03 2.15 -13.42
C SER A 75 9.53 0.78 -13.84
N ARG A 76 9.64 -0.15 -12.90
CA ARG A 76 10.15 -1.51 -13.13
C ARG A 76 9.06 -2.55 -12.88
N TRP A 77 9.23 -3.76 -13.40
CA TRP A 77 8.37 -4.92 -13.17
C TRP A 77 6.88 -4.66 -13.46
N ASP A 78 6.02 -4.78 -12.47
CA ASP A 78 4.57 -4.53 -12.59
C ASP A 78 4.23 -3.12 -13.09
N GLY A 79 5.14 -2.16 -12.93
CA GLY A 79 4.99 -0.80 -13.45
C GLY A 79 4.69 -0.76 -14.94
N PHE A 80 5.32 -1.63 -15.74
CA PHE A 80 5.04 -1.74 -17.16
C PHE A 80 3.63 -2.23 -17.47
N ARG A 81 3.10 -3.15 -16.64
CA ARG A 81 1.72 -3.62 -16.78
C ARG A 81 0.74 -2.49 -16.54
N TYR A 82 0.94 -1.70 -15.47
CA TYR A 82 0.12 -0.52 -15.19
C TYR A 82 0.19 0.51 -16.32
N LEU A 83 1.38 0.79 -16.85
CA LEU A 83 1.54 1.73 -17.98
C LEU A 83 0.88 1.20 -19.25
N ALA A 84 1.01 -0.09 -19.56
CA ALA A 84 0.36 -0.70 -20.72
C ALA A 84 -1.17 -0.61 -20.62
N ILE A 85 -1.75 -0.91 -19.45
CA ILE A 85 -3.20 -0.77 -19.23
C ILE A 85 -3.62 0.71 -19.29
N ALA A 86 -2.84 1.62 -18.76
CA ALA A 86 -3.13 3.06 -18.86
C ALA A 86 -3.10 3.56 -20.29
N ALA A 87 -2.17 3.09 -21.12
CA ALA A 87 -2.05 3.48 -22.53
C ALA A 87 -3.14 2.85 -23.43
N HIS A 88 -3.41 1.55 -23.26
CA HIS A 88 -4.16 0.76 -24.25
C HIS A 88 -5.42 0.09 -23.67
N GLY A 89 -5.64 0.15 -22.35
CA GLY A 89 -6.70 -0.63 -21.69
C GLY A 89 -6.30 -2.09 -21.49
N TYR A 90 -7.26 -2.92 -21.12
CA TYR A 90 -7.06 -4.34 -20.93
C TYR A 90 -7.08 -5.08 -22.27
N PRO A 91 -6.00 -5.74 -22.71
CA PRO A 91 -6.01 -6.47 -23.97
C PRO A 91 -6.84 -7.76 -23.83
N ALA A 92 -7.80 -7.98 -24.76
CA ALA A 92 -8.65 -9.17 -24.73
C ALA A 92 -7.86 -10.49 -24.86
N SER A 93 -6.66 -10.43 -25.45
CA SER A 93 -5.73 -11.57 -25.60
C SER A 93 -4.92 -11.89 -24.35
N ASP A 94 -4.94 -11.03 -23.31
CA ASP A 94 -4.18 -11.23 -22.07
C ASP A 94 -5.06 -11.05 -20.82
N PRO A 95 -5.84 -12.08 -20.44
CA PRO A 95 -6.65 -12.03 -19.21
C PRO A 95 -5.82 -11.87 -17.93
N SER A 96 -4.51 -12.14 -17.97
CA SER A 96 -3.63 -11.93 -16.80
C SER A 96 -3.53 -10.46 -16.39
N SER A 97 -3.81 -9.55 -17.32
CA SER A 97 -3.90 -8.10 -17.04
C SER A 97 -4.97 -7.75 -16.02
N ALA A 98 -6.01 -8.57 -15.85
CA ALA A 98 -7.06 -8.39 -14.84
C ALA A 98 -6.54 -8.39 -13.38
N ALA A 99 -5.34 -8.92 -13.11
CA ALA A 99 -4.70 -8.82 -11.80
C ALA A 99 -4.35 -7.37 -11.40
N PHE A 100 -4.24 -6.46 -12.37
CA PHE A 100 -3.92 -5.05 -12.21
C PHE A 100 -5.20 -4.22 -12.22
N PHE A 101 -5.70 -3.86 -11.07
CA PHE A 101 -7.00 -3.21 -10.87
C PHE A 101 -7.07 -1.80 -11.50
N PRO A 102 -8.29 -1.34 -11.91
CA PRO A 102 -8.45 -0.27 -12.87
C PRO A 102 -8.16 1.14 -12.34
N LEU A 103 -8.32 1.41 -11.03
CA LEU A 103 -8.31 2.80 -10.55
C LEU A 103 -6.98 3.50 -10.79
N TYR A 104 -5.85 2.82 -10.50
CA TYR A 104 -4.54 3.42 -10.67
C TYR A 104 -4.20 3.75 -12.14
N PRO A 105 -4.30 2.81 -13.10
CA PRO A 105 -4.03 3.13 -14.50
C PRO A 105 -5.02 4.14 -15.09
N LEU A 106 -6.29 4.16 -14.64
CA LEU A 106 -7.26 5.18 -15.09
C LEU A 106 -6.87 6.58 -14.60
N LEU A 107 -6.43 6.74 -13.35
CA LEU A 107 -5.95 8.03 -12.84
C LEU A 107 -4.68 8.49 -13.56
N ALA A 108 -3.73 7.58 -13.81
CA ALA A 108 -2.52 7.89 -14.56
C ALA A 108 -2.85 8.35 -15.98
N ARG A 109 -3.73 7.62 -16.69
CA ARG A 109 -4.20 8.01 -18.03
C ARG A 109 -4.90 9.35 -18.01
N SER A 110 -5.84 9.57 -17.08
CA SER A 110 -6.60 10.81 -16.99
C SER A 110 -5.69 12.01 -16.79
N LEU A 111 -4.70 11.89 -15.90
CA LEU A 111 -3.72 12.95 -15.66
C LEU A 111 -2.85 13.20 -16.91
N ALA A 112 -2.38 12.14 -17.56
CA ALA A 112 -1.57 12.24 -18.77
C ALA A 112 -2.36 12.90 -19.93
N MET A 113 -3.66 12.61 -20.06
CA MET A 113 -4.54 13.24 -21.06
C MET A 113 -4.70 14.74 -20.80
N LEU A 114 -4.82 15.18 -19.55
CA LEU A 114 -4.91 16.60 -19.19
C LEU A 114 -3.65 17.39 -19.58
N THR A 115 -2.50 16.73 -19.65
CA THR A 115 -1.22 17.33 -20.08
C THR A 115 -0.90 17.10 -21.55
N GLY A 116 -1.80 16.48 -22.32
CA GLY A 116 -1.59 16.16 -23.74
C GLY A 116 -0.56 15.05 -23.99
N ALA A 117 -0.16 14.31 -22.97
CA ALA A 117 0.97 13.35 -23.02
C ALA A 117 0.52 11.91 -22.62
N ALA A 118 -0.52 11.39 -23.26
CA ALA A 118 -1.17 10.12 -22.90
C ALA A 118 -0.36 8.85 -23.23
N SER A 119 0.91 8.97 -23.64
CA SER A 119 1.79 7.85 -23.96
C SER A 119 3.26 8.18 -23.67
N GLY A 120 4.12 7.17 -23.65
CA GLY A 120 5.56 7.32 -23.47
C GLY A 120 5.93 8.04 -22.15
N PRO A 121 6.92 8.95 -22.19
CA PRO A 121 7.43 9.63 -20.99
C PRO A 121 6.37 10.38 -20.20
N GLY A 122 5.41 11.01 -20.86
CA GLY A 122 4.36 11.78 -20.19
C GLY A 122 3.42 10.92 -19.37
N LEU A 123 3.05 9.73 -19.87
CA LEU A 123 2.23 8.78 -19.13
C LEU A 123 2.98 8.21 -17.90
N GLU A 124 4.27 7.91 -18.05
CA GLU A 124 5.09 7.45 -16.95
C GLU A 124 5.20 8.49 -15.83
N ILE A 125 5.48 9.75 -16.20
CA ILE A 125 5.55 10.87 -15.25
C ILE A 125 4.18 11.07 -14.57
N ALA A 126 3.09 11.01 -15.31
CA ALA A 126 1.74 11.12 -14.75
C ALA A 126 1.45 10.00 -13.73
N ALA A 127 1.83 8.76 -14.03
CA ALA A 127 1.69 7.64 -13.11
C ALA A 127 2.51 7.84 -11.83
N LEU A 128 3.74 8.32 -11.94
CA LEU A 128 4.60 8.65 -10.78
C LEU A 128 4.03 9.80 -9.95
N ILE A 129 3.43 10.81 -10.59
CA ILE A 129 2.73 11.90 -9.89
C ILE A 129 1.56 11.33 -9.09
N VAL A 130 0.74 10.45 -9.66
CA VAL A 130 -0.38 9.80 -8.95
C VAL A 130 0.14 9.07 -7.72
N SER A 131 1.22 8.26 -7.84
CA SER A 131 1.82 7.53 -6.73
C SER A 131 2.31 8.47 -5.62
N ASN A 132 3.04 9.51 -5.98
CA ASN A 132 3.68 10.41 -4.99
C ASN A 132 2.68 11.37 -4.33
N VAL A 133 1.65 11.83 -5.04
CA VAL A 133 0.53 12.60 -4.46
C VAL A 133 -0.27 11.71 -3.50
N ALA A 134 -0.55 10.47 -3.89
CA ALA A 134 -1.21 9.50 -3.02
C ALA A 134 -0.36 9.20 -1.76
N LEU A 135 0.97 9.07 -1.88
CA LEU A 135 1.86 8.86 -0.74
C LEU A 135 1.87 10.08 0.20
N LEU A 136 1.94 11.30 -0.32
CA LEU A 136 1.83 12.52 0.50
C LEU A 136 0.50 12.57 1.27
N ALA A 137 -0.59 12.24 0.59
CA ALA A 137 -1.91 12.14 1.22
C ALA A 137 -1.93 11.03 2.29
N ALA A 138 -1.34 9.87 2.01
CA ALA A 138 -1.24 8.75 2.96
C ALA A 138 -0.47 9.13 4.22
N VAL A 139 0.68 9.82 4.10
CA VAL A 139 1.47 10.32 5.24
C VAL A 139 0.63 11.28 6.10
N ALA A 140 -0.05 12.24 5.48
CA ALA A 140 -0.90 13.19 6.20
C ALA A 140 -2.07 12.50 6.92
N LEU A 141 -2.71 11.53 6.25
CA LEU A 141 -3.83 10.75 6.80
C LEU A 141 -3.37 9.81 7.93
N LEU A 142 -2.19 9.17 7.79
CA LEU A 142 -1.60 8.34 8.84
C LEU A 142 -1.33 9.16 10.09
N ILE A 143 -0.72 10.33 9.94
CA ILE A 143 -0.49 11.25 11.06
C ILE A 143 -1.82 11.67 11.71
N ALA A 144 -2.83 12.02 10.90
CA ALA A 144 -4.13 12.42 11.40
C ALA A 144 -4.81 11.29 12.20
N LEU A 145 -4.75 10.05 11.70
CA LEU A 145 -5.32 8.89 12.35
C LEU A 145 -4.55 8.51 13.62
N CYS A 146 -3.22 8.51 13.58
CA CYS A 146 -2.37 8.24 14.75
C CYS A 146 -2.54 9.29 15.86
N ARG A 147 -2.69 10.57 15.50
CA ARG A 147 -2.95 11.63 16.48
C ARG A 147 -4.27 11.46 17.20
N LEU A 148 -5.27 10.91 16.52
CA LEU A 148 -6.59 10.66 17.09
C LEU A 148 -6.52 9.64 18.24
N ASP A 149 -5.68 8.59 18.09
CA ASP A 149 -5.66 7.46 19.02
C ASP A 149 -4.43 7.44 19.94
N TYR A 150 -3.26 7.95 19.49
CA TYR A 150 -1.97 7.68 20.15
C TYR A 150 -1.12 8.94 20.41
N GLY A 151 -1.52 10.09 19.87
CA GLY A 151 -0.84 11.37 20.09
C GLY A 151 0.23 11.73 19.06
N ALA A 152 0.75 12.97 19.17
CA ALA A 152 1.56 13.58 18.12
C ALA A 152 2.96 12.95 17.93
N ARG A 153 3.63 12.58 19.02
CA ARG A 153 4.98 11.96 18.95
C ARG A 153 4.95 10.65 18.19
N MET A 154 4.02 9.76 18.55
CA MET A 154 3.85 8.48 17.88
C MET A 154 3.46 8.67 16.41
N ALA A 155 2.60 9.63 16.11
CA ALA A 155 2.19 9.96 14.75
C ALA A 155 3.37 10.37 13.85
N SER A 156 4.29 11.21 14.36
CA SER A 156 5.51 11.60 13.65
C SER A 156 6.44 10.41 13.44
N GLN A 157 6.63 9.55 14.45
CA GLN A 157 7.44 8.35 14.31
C GLN A 157 6.86 7.37 13.28
N ALA A 158 5.54 7.14 13.31
CA ALA A 158 4.86 6.28 12.35
C ALA A 158 5.06 6.75 10.90
N SER A 159 5.03 8.07 10.65
CA SER A 159 5.26 8.63 9.32
C SER A 159 6.70 8.43 8.83
N TRP A 160 7.70 8.65 9.68
CA TRP A 160 9.08 8.36 9.34
C TRP A 160 9.32 6.88 9.06
N TYR A 161 8.70 6.00 9.86
CA TYR A 161 8.88 4.56 9.70
C TYR A 161 8.18 4.02 8.45
N LEU A 162 7.04 4.60 8.06
CA LEU A 162 6.43 4.33 6.76
C LEU A 162 7.37 4.70 5.61
N LEU A 163 7.93 5.91 5.66
CA LEU A 163 8.76 6.44 4.58
C LEU A 163 10.15 5.79 4.49
N LEU A 164 10.66 5.24 5.60
CA LEU A 164 11.93 4.50 5.69
C LEU A 164 11.76 2.99 5.73
N PHE A 165 10.52 2.47 5.59
CA PHE A 165 10.33 1.03 5.49
C PHE A 165 11.14 0.47 4.31
N PRO A 166 11.82 -0.68 4.44
CA PRO A 166 12.76 -1.16 3.42
C PRO A 166 12.23 -1.19 1.99
N THR A 167 10.94 -1.47 1.81
CA THR A 167 10.27 -1.50 0.50
C THR A 167 9.42 -0.26 0.21
N SER A 168 9.58 0.82 0.98
CA SER A 168 8.75 2.04 0.81
C SER A 168 8.99 2.79 -0.51
N PHE A 169 10.05 2.49 -1.24
CA PHE A 169 10.25 3.04 -2.58
C PHE A 169 9.17 2.57 -3.56
N PHE A 170 8.54 1.38 -3.35
CA PHE A 170 7.38 0.95 -4.13
C PHE A 170 6.20 1.92 -4.01
N LEU A 171 6.08 2.64 -2.88
CA LEU A 171 5.05 3.66 -2.70
C LEU A 171 5.25 4.88 -3.61
N SER A 172 6.45 5.08 -4.14
CA SER A 172 6.75 6.13 -5.13
C SER A 172 6.86 5.61 -6.56
N ALA A 173 6.91 4.29 -6.74
CA ALA A 173 6.99 3.64 -8.03
C ALA A 173 5.64 3.67 -8.79
N VAL A 174 5.65 3.25 -10.05
CA VAL A 174 4.44 3.10 -10.88
C VAL A 174 3.63 1.88 -10.41
N TYR A 175 3.05 2.02 -9.22
CA TYR A 175 2.33 0.96 -8.49
C TYR A 175 1.10 1.54 -7.78
N ALA A 176 0.08 0.72 -7.57
CA ALA A 176 -1.14 1.13 -6.88
C ALA A 176 -1.02 1.18 -5.34
N ASP A 177 0.16 0.86 -4.78
CA ASP A 177 0.37 0.64 -3.34
C ASP A 177 0.09 1.90 -2.50
N SER A 178 0.60 3.05 -2.92
CA SER A 178 0.36 4.34 -2.23
C SER A 178 -1.09 4.81 -2.36
N LEU A 179 -1.73 4.56 -3.50
CA LEU A 179 -3.14 4.90 -3.71
C LEU A 179 -4.04 4.06 -2.79
N PHE A 180 -3.81 2.75 -2.71
CA PHE A 180 -4.49 1.87 -1.77
C PHE A 180 -4.30 2.33 -0.32
N LEU A 181 -3.06 2.66 0.07
CA LEU A 181 -2.73 3.13 1.41
C LEU A 181 -3.48 4.41 1.76
N ALA A 182 -3.47 5.41 0.86
CA ALA A 182 -4.17 6.68 1.07
C ALA A 182 -5.68 6.50 1.21
N LEU A 183 -6.28 5.69 0.32
CA LEU A 183 -7.72 5.43 0.33
C LEU A 183 -8.16 4.64 1.57
N SER A 184 -7.37 3.65 1.99
CA SER A 184 -7.62 2.86 3.21
C SER A 184 -7.54 3.73 4.47
N LEU A 185 -6.52 4.57 4.58
CA LEU A 185 -6.37 5.52 5.68
C LEU A 185 -7.48 6.56 5.69
N GLY A 186 -7.85 7.09 4.51
CA GLY A 186 -8.95 8.04 4.36
C GLY A 186 -10.29 7.41 4.75
N ALA A 187 -10.57 6.19 4.29
CA ALA A 187 -11.78 5.45 4.64
C ALA A 187 -11.88 5.24 6.16
N MET A 188 -10.78 4.80 6.78
CA MET A 188 -10.73 4.58 8.21
C MET A 188 -10.89 5.88 9.02
N LEU A 189 -10.21 6.96 8.62
CA LEU A 189 -10.33 8.27 9.26
C LEU A 189 -11.76 8.82 9.15
N CYS A 190 -12.43 8.63 8.02
CA CYS A 190 -13.82 9.01 7.81
C CYS A 190 -14.77 8.17 8.69
N ALA A 191 -14.59 6.85 8.76
CA ALA A 191 -15.35 5.97 9.64
C ALA A 191 -15.20 6.39 11.11
N ARG A 192 -13.97 6.70 11.56
CA ARG A 192 -13.68 7.18 12.91
C ARG A 192 -14.31 8.55 13.25
N ARG A 193 -14.72 9.30 12.21
CA ARG A 193 -15.39 10.62 12.32
C ARG A 193 -16.87 10.56 11.95
N ASP A 194 -17.47 9.38 11.93
CA ASP A 194 -18.89 9.14 11.60
C ASP A 194 -19.30 9.62 10.19
N ARG A 195 -18.32 9.79 9.27
CA ARG A 195 -18.57 10.14 7.88
C ARG A 195 -18.72 8.89 7.01
N TRP A 196 -19.74 8.11 7.31
CA TRP A 196 -19.91 6.75 6.81
C TRP A 196 -19.98 6.62 5.29
N LEU A 197 -20.74 7.50 4.61
CA LEU A 197 -20.84 7.48 3.15
C LEU A 197 -19.49 7.77 2.49
N LEU A 198 -18.73 8.74 3.02
CA LEU A 198 -17.40 9.05 2.51
C LEU A 198 -16.39 7.92 2.82
N ALA A 199 -16.51 7.30 4.01
CA ALA A 199 -15.71 6.13 4.36
C ALA A 199 -15.94 4.99 3.37
N GLY A 200 -17.22 4.73 3.04
CA GLY A 200 -17.59 3.72 2.06
C GLY A 200 -17.13 4.06 0.64
N ALA A 201 -17.29 5.31 0.20
CA ALA A 201 -16.83 5.73 -1.12
C ALA A 201 -15.31 5.56 -1.28
N LEU A 202 -14.52 6.00 -0.29
CA LEU A 202 -13.07 5.78 -0.27
C LEU A 202 -12.72 4.28 -0.19
N GLY A 203 -13.49 3.49 0.58
CA GLY A 203 -13.35 2.04 0.64
C GLY A 203 -13.64 1.35 -0.68
N GLY A 204 -14.69 1.78 -1.40
CA GLY A 204 -15.01 1.30 -2.74
C GLY A 204 -13.91 1.63 -3.74
N LEU A 205 -13.36 2.85 -3.69
CA LEU A 205 -12.20 3.21 -4.50
C LEU A 205 -10.96 2.37 -4.14
N ALA A 206 -10.72 2.09 -2.85
CA ALA A 206 -9.63 1.21 -2.43
C ALA A 206 -9.80 -0.21 -3.00
N ALA A 207 -11.03 -0.74 -3.06
CA ALA A 207 -11.34 -2.03 -3.67
C ALA A 207 -11.03 -2.08 -5.17
N LEU A 208 -10.97 -0.94 -5.86
CA LEU A 208 -10.60 -0.83 -7.27
C LEU A 208 -9.10 -0.61 -7.51
N THR A 209 -8.26 -0.66 -6.47
CA THR A 209 -6.81 -0.46 -6.62
C THR A 209 -6.02 -1.75 -6.75
N ARG A 210 -6.46 -2.84 -6.09
CA ARG A 210 -5.71 -4.10 -6.03
C ARG A 210 -6.57 -5.27 -5.52
N PRO A 211 -6.17 -6.54 -5.78
CA PRO A 211 -6.99 -7.72 -5.47
C PRO A 211 -7.51 -7.81 -4.05
N PHE A 212 -6.74 -7.36 -3.06
CA PHE A 212 -7.15 -7.36 -1.65
C PHE A 212 -7.69 -5.99 -1.16
N GLY A 213 -7.94 -5.04 -2.06
CA GLY A 213 -8.46 -3.72 -1.70
C GLY A 213 -9.80 -3.75 -1.00
N PHE A 214 -10.64 -4.75 -1.29
CA PHE A 214 -11.95 -4.93 -0.65
C PHE A 214 -11.86 -5.23 0.86
N VAL A 215 -10.71 -5.67 1.35
CA VAL A 215 -10.48 -5.94 2.79
C VAL A 215 -10.70 -4.70 3.66
N VAL A 216 -10.65 -3.51 3.08
CA VAL A 216 -10.96 -2.25 3.78
C VAL A 216 -12.39 -2.22 4.34
N ALA A 217 -13.31 -3.06 3.82
CA ALA A 217 -14.64 -3.25 4.40
C ALA A 217 -14.59 -3.77 5.85
N VAL A 218 -13.57 -4.58 6.18
CA VAL A 218 -13.43 -5.20 7.51
C VAL A 218 -13.32 -4.15 8.63
N PRO A 219 -12.36 -3.22 8.63
CA PRO A 219 -12.27 -2.23 9.70
C PRO A 219 -13.47 -1.29 9.74
N ILE A 220 -14.09 -0.96 8.59
CA ILE A 220 -15.30 -0.16 8.54
C ILE A 220 -16.44 -0.91 9.25
N ALA A 221 -16.64 -2.20 8.94
CA ALA A 221 -17.66 -3.03 9.58
C ALA A 221 -17.45 -3.15 11.08
N VAL A 222 -16.22 -3.28 11.56
CA VAL A 222 -15.92 -3.31 13.00
C VAL A 222 -16.32 -1.98 13.66
N GLU A 223 -16.00 -0.83 13.06
CA GLU A 223 -16.41 0.47 13.62
C GLU A 223 -17.96 0.59 13.61
N VAL A 224 -18.66 0.08 12.61
CA VAL A 224 -20.13 0.04 12.59
C VAL A 224 -20.66 -0.76 13.80
N VAL A 225 -20.11 -1.96 14.04
CA VAL A 225 -20.51 -2.81 15.18
C VAL A 225 -20.23 -2.10 16.51
N VAL A 226 -19.08 -1.41 16.63
CA VAL A 226 -18.74 -0.65 17.84
C VAL A 226 -19.80 0.44 18.10
N ARG A 227 -20.16 1.22 17.06
CA ARG A 227 -21.19 2.27 17.21
C ARG A 227 -22.56 1.72 17.56
N TRP A 228 -22.95 0.58 16.99
CA TRP A 228 -24.22 -0.05 17.32
C TRP A 228 -24.26 -0.54 18.78
N ARG A 229 -23.15 -1.05 19.31
CA ARG A 229 -23.04 -1.42 20.73
C ARG A 229 -23.11 -0.19 21.66
N GLU A 230 -22.69 0.98 21.18
CA GLU A 230 -22.81 2.27 21.87
C GLU A 230 -24.25 2.85 21.79
N GLY A 231 -25.18 2.18 21.09
CA GLY A 231 -26.58 2.58 20.95
C GLY A 231 -26.87 3.46 19.73
N GLU A 232 -25.89 3.77 18.91
CA GLU A 232 -26.05 4.59 17.69
C GLU A 232 -26.56 3.75 16.52
N ARG A 233 -27.87 3.56 16.42
CA ARG A 233 -28.49 2.83 15.31
C ARG A 233 -28.81 3.79 14.17
N SER A 234 -27.99 3.75 13.11
CA SER A 234 -28.20 4.51 11.88
C SER A 234 -28.06 3.57 10.67
N TRP A 235 -28.76 3.86 9.59
CA TRP A 235 -28.63 3.12 8.31
C TRP A 235 -27.39 3.57 7.50
N ARG A 236 -26.88 4.80 7.76
CA ARG A 236 -25.76 5.40 7.02
C ARG A 236 -24.49 4.54 7.02
N PRO A 237 -24.09 3.88 8.12
CA PRO A 237 -22.95 2.99 8.13
C PRO A 237 -23.11 1.80 7.18
N ILE A 238 -24.33 1.20 7.13
CA ILE A 238 -24.62 0.07 6.23
C ILE A 238 -24.54 0.53 4.78
N ALA A 239 -25.18 1.66 4.46
CA ALA A 239 -25.11 2.24 3.12
C ALA A 239 -23.67 2.58 2.71
N GLY A 240 -22.87 3.13 3.63
CA GLY A 240 -21.44 3.33 3.41
C GLY A 240 -20.72 2.03 3.09
N LEU A 241 -20.91 1.01 3.91
CA LEU A 241 -20.23 -0.29 3.72
C LEU A 241 -20.58 -0.94 2.38
N ALA A 242 -21.79 -0.72 1.84
CA ALA A 242 -22.23 -1.27 0.57
C ALA A 242 -21.42 -0.77 -0.65
N PHE A 243 -20.75 0.38 -0.56
CA PHE A 243 -19.92 0.87 -1.68
C PHE A 243 -18.76 -0.07 -2.01
N VAL A 244 -18.20 -0.79 -1.03
CA VAL A 244 -17.07 -1.68 -1.26
C VAL A 244 -17.44 -2.88 -2.14
N PRO A 245 -18.45 -3.70 -1.81
CA PRO A 245 -18.87 -4.80 -2.68
C PRO A 245 -19.46 -4.31 -4.00
N LEU A 246 -20.11 -3.15 -4.05
CA LEU A 246 -20.62 -2.57 -5.30
C LEU A 246 -19.47 -2.19 -6.25
N ALA A 247 -18.40 -1.59 -5.75
CA ALA A 247 -17.24 -1.24 -6.55
C ALA A 247 -16.54 -2.50 -7.09
N LEU A 248 -16.33 -3.51 -6.25
CA LEU A 248 -15.76 -4.78 -6.69
C LEU A 248 -16.68 -5.49 -7.69
N GLY A 249 -17.99 -5.51 -7.43
CA GLY A 249 -19.00 -6.07 -8.35
C GLY A 249 -19.03 -5.38 -9.70
N ALA A 250 -18.86 -4.06 -9.73
CA ALA A 250 -18.75 -3.30 -10.98
C ALA A 250 -17.51 -3.73 -11.79
N TYR A 251 -16.37 -3.94 -11.13
CA TYR A 251 -15.17 -4.45 -11.80
C TYR A 251 -15.36 -5.89 -12.29
N MET A 252 -15.95 -6.75 -11.47
CA MET A 252 -16.31 -8.13 -11.86
C MET A 252 -17.26 -8.15 -13.06
N GLY A 253 -18.26 -7.27 -13.08
CA GLY A 253 -19.17 -7.09 -14.21
C GLY A 253 -18.43 -6.68 -15.49
N TYR A 254 -17.50 -5.73 -15.38
CA TYR A 254 -16.64 -5.34 -16.49
C TYR A 254 -15.78 -6.52 -17.00
N LEU A 255 -15.16 -7.28 -16.10
CA LEU A 255 -14.34 -8.44 -16.48
C LEU A 255 -15.18 -9.55 -17.15
N GLY A 256 -16.40 -9.80 -16.63
CA GLY A 256 -17.36 -10.72 -17.24
C GLY A 256 -17.75 -10.32 -18.66
N TRP A 257 -17.98 -9.03 -18.86
CA TRP A 257 -18.27 -8.49 -20.19
C TRP A 257 -17.06 -8.54 -21.14
N HIS A 258 -15.86 -8.18 -20.63
CA HIS A 258 -14.67 -8.02 -21.46
C HIS A 258 -13.93 -9.32 -21.75
N PHE A 259 -13.80 -10.21 -20.76
CA PHE A 259 -13.07 -11.48 -20.85
C PHE A 259 -14.01 -12.71 -20.83
N GLY A 260 -15.30 -12.54 -20.59
CA GLY A 260 -16.24 -13.65 -20.36
C GLY A 260 -16.08 -14.30 -18.97
N ASP A 261 -15.24 -13.73 -18.08
CA ASP A 261 -14.91 -14.27 -16.77
C ASP A 261 -14.92 -13.19 -15.69
N PRO A 262 -15.96 -13.11 -14.85
CA PRO A 262 -16.04 -12.15 -13.75
C PRO A 262 -14.94 -12.30 -12.70
N LEU A 263 -14.31 -13.48 -12.60
CA LEU A 263 -13.24 -13.81 -11.66
C LEU A 263 -11.85 -13.81 -12.32
N ALA A 264 -11.71 -13.25 -13.51
CA ALA A 264 -10.43 -13.20 -14.23
C ALA A 264 -9.27 -12.67 -13.37
N PHE A 265 -9.52 -11.71 -12.47
CA PHE A 265 -8.49 -11.20 -11.54
C PHE A 265 -8.01 -12.24 -10.51
N VAL A 266 -8.84 -13.22 -10.16
CA VAL A 266 -8.48 -14.35 -9.29
C VAL A 266 -7.70 -15.38 -10.08
N HIS A 267 -8.20 -15.77 -11.25
CA HIS A 267 -7.56 -16.75 -12.13
C HIS A 267 -6.20 -16.26 -12.63
N ALA A 268 -6.06 -14.95 -12.87
CA ALA A 268 -4.81 -14.31 -13.24
C ALA A 268 -3.68 -14.53 -12.20
N GLN A 269 -4.00 -14.79 -10.93
CA GLN A 269 -2.98 -15.03 -9.90
C GLN A 269 -2.13 -16.27 -10.16
N SER A 270 -2.64 -17.23 -10.94
CA SER A 270 -1.90 -18.41 -11.36
C SER A 270 -0.62 -18.08 -12.13
N GLY A 271 -0.59 -16.96 -12.87
CA GLY A 271 0.61 -16.45 -13.54
C GLY A 271 1.78 -16.11 -12.60
N TRP A 272 1.50 -15.93 -11.31
CA TRP A 272 2.51 -15.76 -10.25
C TRP A 272 2.62 -17.00 -9.35
N HIS A 273 2.22 -18.17 -9.82
CA HIS A 273 2.19 -19.41 -9.05
C HIS A 273 1.39 -19.33 -7.75
N ARG A 274 0.34 -18.50 -7.74
CA ARG A 274 -0.58 -18.30 -6.63
C ARG A 274 -1.89 -19.00 -6.89
N SER A 275 -2.34 -19.78 -5.90
CA SER A 275 -3.63 -20.45 -5.92
C SER A 275 -4.21 -20.43 -4.50
N LEU A 276 -5.53 -20.48 -4.39
CA LEU A 276 -6.16 -20.56 -3.08
C LEU A 276 -5.67 -21.81 -2.34
N SER A 277 -5.10 -21.62 -1.16
CA SER A 277 -4.48 -22.67 -0.35
C SER A 277 -4.54 -22.31 1.14
N GLY A 278 -4.11 -23.23 2.02
CA GLY A 278 -3.96 -22.91 3.44
C GLY A 278 -2.88 -21.82 3.67
N PRO A 279 -3.05 -20.94 4.67
CA PRO A 279 -2.11 -19.85 4.95
C PRO A 279 -0.72 -20.33 5.38
N TRP A 280 -0.57 -21.61 5.69
CA TRP A 280 0.70 -22.26 6.03
C TRP A 280 1.44 -22.83 4.82
N GLU A 281 0.77 -23.00 3.67
CA GLU A 281 1.32 -23.65 2.49
C GLU A 281 2.58 -22.94 1.95
N GLY A 282 2.59 -21.62 1.96
CA GLY A 282 3.75 -20.82 1.58
C GLY A 282 4.98 -21.14 2.43
N PHE A 283 4.81 -21.36 3.74
CA PHE A 283 5.89 -21.75 4.65
C PHE A 283 6.42 -23.16 4.33
N PHE A 284 5.53 -24.13 4.14
CA PHE A 284 5.94 -25.49 3.76
C PHE A 284 6.68 -25.50 2.43
N ARG A 285 6.20 -24.82 1.41
CA ARG A 285 6.90 -24.70 0.13
C ARG A 285 8.26 -24.05 0.26
N THR A 286 8.37 -23.00 1.07
CA THR A 286 9.66 -22.31 1.28
C THR A 286 10.65 -23.21 1.98
N LEU A 287 10.23 -24.02 2.94
CA LEU A 287 11.07 -24.91 3.74
C LEU A 287 11.27 -26.30 3.11
N SER A 288 10.61 -26.65 2.01
CA SER A 288 10.72 -27.95 1.36
C SER A 288 12.03 -28.15 0.57
N GLY A 289 12.87 -27.12 0.49
CA GLY A 289 14.17 -27.18 -0.19
C GLY A 289 15.21 -26.28 0.45
N PRO A 290 16.44 -26.25 -0.08
CA PRO A 290 17.51 -25.43 0.47
C PRO A 290 17.18 -23.94 0.33
N LEU A 291 17.25 -23.21 1.44
CA LEU A 291 16.97 -21.77 1.44
C LEU A 291 18.01 -21.02 0.60
N THR A 292 17.52 -20.12 -0.21
CA THR A 292 18.29 -19.15 -0.97
C THR A 292 18.08 -17.76 -0.37
N ILE A 293 18.89 -16.78 -0.73
CA ILE A 293 18.73 -15.42 -0.21
C ILE A 293 17.40 -14.83 -0.66
N ASN A 294 17.13 -14.82 -1.99
CA ASN A 294 15.93 -14.21 -2.57
C ASN A 294 15.51 -14.90 -3.88
N ARG A 295 15.28 -16.21 -3.85
CA ARG A 295 14.82 -16.98 -5.01
C ARG A 295 13.59 -17.80 -4.64
N LEU A 296 12.46 -17.45 -5.22
CA LEU A 296 11.22 -18.19 -5.00
C LEU A 296 11.32 -19.65 -5.51
N PRO A 297 10.66 -20.58 -4.85
CA PRO A 297 9.87 -20.44 -3.62
C PRO A 297 10.70 -20.45 -2.31
N HIS A 298 12.01 -20.72 -2.34
CA HIS A 298 12.87 -20.96 -1.19
C HIS A 298 13.60 -19.70 -0.69
N SER A 299 12.92 -18.55 -0.72
CA SER A 299 13.48 -17.25 -0.30
C SER A 299 13.54 -17.09 1.22
N ALA A 300 14.75 -16.93 1.77
CA ALA A 300 14.96 -16.64 3.18
C ALA A 300 14.43 -15.24 3.57
N ILE A 301 14.52 -14.27 2.65
CA ILE A 301 14.01 -12.90 2.89
C ILE A 301 12.49 -12.92 3.01
N ASP A 302 11.77 -13.62 2.12
CA ASP A 302 10.31 -13.71 2.20
C ASP A 302 9.86 -14.47 3.45
N LEU A 303 10.59 -15.54 3.84
CA LEU A 303 10.32 -16.26 5.08
C LEU A 303 10.49 -15.36 6.31
N LEU A 304 11.59 -14.62 6.39
CA LEU A 304 11.85 -13.67 7.47
C LEU A 304 10.77 -12.58 7.51
N ALA A 305 10.41 -12.00 6.35
CA ALA A 305 9.36 -11.02 6.25
C ALA A 305 8.03 -11.58 6.79
N ALA A 306 7.64 -12.78 6.36
CA ALA A 306 6.40 -13.42 6.82
C ALA A 306 6.39 -13.66 8.34
N VAL A 307 7.48 -14.13 8.93
CA VAL A 307 7.60 -14.33 10.39
C VAL A 307 7.49 -12.99 11.12
N LEU A 308 8.19 -11.96 10.66
CA LEU A 308 8.12 -10.62 11.27
C LEU A 308 6.72 -10.02 11.17
N THR A 309 6.06 -10.17 10.01
CA THR A 309 4.69 -9.68 9.80
C THR A 309 3.69 -10.40 10.70
N LEU A 310 3.81 -11.72 10.88
CA LEU A 310 2.98 -12.47 11.85
C LEU A 310 3.22 -11.99 13.29
N GLY A 311 4.47 -11.68 13.64
CA GLY A 311 4.80 -11.04 14.92
C GLY A 311 4.11 -9.67 15.09
N LEU A 312 4.06 -8.87 14.03
CA LEU A 312 3.35 -7.59 14.02
C LEU A 312 1.83 -7.78 14.12
N VAL A 313 1.25 -8.80 13.49
CA VAL A 313 -0.18 -9.15 13.66
C VAL A 313 -0.47 -9.48 15.13
N ALA A 314 0.35 -10.33 15.76
CA ALA A 314 0.20 -10.67 17.17
C ALA A 314 0.35 -9.46 18.11
N ALA A 315 1.30 -8.56 17.81
CA ALA A 315 1.47 -7.30 18.53
C ALA A 315 0.27 -6.37 18.32
N GLY A 316 -0.30 -6.34 17.12
CA GLY A 316 -1.47 -5.53 16.77
C GLY A 316 -2.68 -5.83 17.66
N TRP A 317 -2.95 -7.10 17.95
CA TRP A 317 -4.03 -7.51 18.85
C TRP A 317 -3.84 -7.05 20.30
N LYS A 318 -2.61 -6.79 20.71
CA LYS A 318 -2.29 -6.28 22.06
C LYS A 318 -2.24 -4.76 22.14
N LEU A 319 -1.88 -4.09 21.05
CA LEU A 319 -1.49 -2.68 21.05
C LEU A 319 -2.48 -1.78 20.33
N LEU A 320 -3.24 -2.31 19.36
CA LEU A 320 -4.11 -1.52 18.51
C LEU A 320 -5.59 -1.72 18.86
N ARG A 321 -6.41 -0.83 18.31
CA ARG A 321 -7.87 -1.01 18.32
C ARG A 321 -8.27 -2.27 17.54
N PRO A 322 -9.37 -2.95 17.93
CA PRO A 322 -9.82 -4.16 17.23
C PRO A 322 -10.00 -3.98 15.73
N SER A 323 -10.48 -2.82 15.27
CA SER A 323 -10.65 -2.52 13.83
C SER A 323 -9.33 -2.54 13.07
N TYR A 324 -8.25 -1.99 13.64
CA TYR A 324 -6.92 -1.99 13.01
C TYR A 324 -6.27 -3.37 13.09
N ALA A 325 -6.40 -4.06 14.24
CA ALA A 325 -5.84 -5.40 14.43
C ALA A 325 -6.49 -6.41 13.47
N LEU A 326 -7.82 -6.39 13.35
CA LEU A 326 -8.54 -7.29 12.44
C LEU A 326 -8.24 -6.95 10.97
N PHE A 327 -8.12 -5.65 10.65
CA PHE A 327 -7.71 -5.22 9.30
C PHE A 327 -6.33 -5.75 8.93
N LEU A 328 -5.33 -5.59 9.81
CA LEU A 328 -3.99 -6.13 9.58
C LEU A 328 -4.02 -7.66 9.43
N THR A 329 -4.77 -8.34 10.30
CA THR A 329 -4.94 -9.80 10.21
C THR A 329 -5.49 -10.22 8.86
N ALA A 330 -6.55 -9.57 8.38
CA ALA A 330 -7.17 -9.90 7.10
C ALA A 330 -6.26 -9.59 5.90
N LEU A 331 -5.54 -8.45 5.95
CA LEU A 331 -4.55 -8.06 4.92
C LEU A 331 -3.38 -9.04 4.82
N VAL A 332 -2.97 -9.65 5.93
CA VAL A 332 -1.87 -10.62 5.96
C VAL A 332 -2.35 -12.03 5.61
N LEU A 333 -3.50 -12.44 6.11
CA LEU A 333 -4.04 -13.77 5.83
C LEU A 333 -4.35 -13.98 4.35
N LEU A 334 -4.84 -12.94 3.65
CA LEU A 334 -5.22 -13.08 2.25
C LEU A 334 -4.03 -13.43 1.35
N PRO A 335 -2.89 -12.70 1.35
CA PRO A 335 -1.70 -13.10 0.62
C PRO A 335 -1.15 -14.47 1.05
N LEU A 336 -1.11 -14.75 2.35
CA LEU A 336 -0.64 -16.05 2.84
C LEU A 336 -1.50 -17.20 2.31
N SER A 337 -2.82 -16.99 2.14
CA SER A 337 -3.75 -17.98 1.57
C SER A 337 -3.59 -18.18 0.06
N THR A 338 -2.54 -17.63 -0.56
CA THR A 338 -2.21 -17.86 -1.97
C THR A 338 -1.10 -18.89 -2.18
N GLY A 339 -0.59 -19.52 -1.12
CA GLY A 339 0.46 -20.54 -1.17
C GLY A 339 1.85 -20.01 -1.53
N SER A 340 2.05 -18.67 -1.47
CA SER A 340 3.33 -18.02 -1.72
C SER A 340 3.63 -16.97 -0.65
N LEU A 341 4.88 -16.89 -0.19
CA LEU A 341 5.35 -15.82 0.69
C LEU A 341 5.87 -14.61 -0.10
N GLY A 342 6.06 -14.76 -1.40
CA GLY A 342 6.61 -13.71 -2.27
C GLY A 342 5.77 -12.43 -2.26
N SER A 343 6.44 -11.31 -2.30
CA SER A 343 5.88 -9.95 -2.28
C SER A 343 5.23 -9.50 -0.96
N LEU A 344 5.25 -10.30 0.11
CA LEU A 344 4.63 -9.90 1.38
C LEU A 344 5.28 -8.63 1.94
N MET A 345 6.62 -8.54 1.92
CA MET A 345 7.33 -7.35 2.40
C MET A 345 6.97 -6.08 1.61
N ARG A 346 6.67 -6.20 0.30
CA ARG A 346 6.15 -5.09 -0.50
C ARG A 346 4.73 -4.71 -0.05
N PHE A 347 3.87 -5.70 0.17
CA PHE A 347 2.48 -5.45 0.59
C PHE A 347 2.43 -4.78 1.96
N ASP A 348 3.30 -5.19 2.88
CA ASP A 348 3.45 -4.62 4.22
C ASP A 348 3.66 -3.10 4.20
N ALA A 349 4.38 -2.57 3.20
CA ALA A 349 4.55 -1.13 3.01
C ALA A 349 3.23 -0.37 2.86
N SER A 350 2.17 -1.04 2.41
CA SER A 350 0.82 -0.47 2.26
C SER A 350 -0.14 -0.81 3.41
N PHE A 351 0.30 -1.56 4.42
CA PHE A 351 -0.51 -1.98 5.57
C PHE A 351 -0.32 -1.02 6.74
N PHE A 352 -1.08 0.08 6.77
CA PHE A 352 -0.87 1.16 7.73
C PHE A 352 -0.83 0.75 9.22
N PRO A 353 -1.55 -0.30 9.70
CA PRO A 353 -1.46 -0.67 11.11
C PRO A 353 -0.06 -1.12 11.54
N ILE A 354 0.77 -1.63 10.62
CA ILE A 354 2.18 -1.94 10.87
C ILE A 354 2.91 -0.70 11.41
N PHE A 355 2.73 0.44 10.76
CA PHE A 355 3.42 1.68 11.14
C PHE A 355 2.89 2.28 12.43
N MET A 356 1.64 1.98 12.81
CA MET A 356 1.13 2.31 14.14
C MET A 356 1.84 1.49 15.23
N ILE A 357 2.06 0.19 15.01
CA ILE A 357 2.78 -0.68 15.95
C ILE A 357 4.24 -0.24 16.07
N LEU A 358 4.90 -0.03 14.94
CA LEU A 358 6.30 0.45 14.90
C LEU A 358 6.43 1.83 15.56
N GLY A 359 5.50 2.76 15.32
CA GLY A 359 5.48 4.06 15.98
C GLY A 359 5.34 3.98 17.50
N LEU A 360 4.60 2.99 18.02
CA LEU A 360 4.54 2.72 19.46
C LEU A 360 5.88 2.17 20.00
N ALA A 361 6.55 1.31 19.23
CA ALA A 361 7.88 0.79 19.58
C ALA A 361 8.95 1.90 19.56
N GLY A 362 8.78 2.91 18.73
CA GLY A 362 9.67 4.09 18.61
C GLY A 362 9.77 4.97 19.85
N ARG A 363 8.99 4.68 20.91
CA ARG A 363 9.18 5.28 22.24
C ARG A 363 10.58 4.95 22.80
N SER A 364 11.14 3.80 22.43
CA SER A 364 12.53 3.41 22.74
C SER A 364 13.50 4.12 21.79
N ARG A 365 14.43 4.90 22.34
CA ARG A 365 15.48 5.58 21.56
C ARG A 365 16.39 4.60 20.81
N ALA A 366 16.65 3.42 21.40
CA ALA A 366 17.46 2.39 20.76
C ALA A 366 16.75 1.83 19.54
N PHE A 367 15.45 1.51 19.66
CA PHE A 367 14.63 1.06 18.54
C PHE A 367 14.56 2.11 17.43
N ASP A 368 14.28 3.37 17.79
CA ASP A 368 14.16 4.48 16.84
C ASP A 368 15.42 4.63 15.98
N ARG A 369 16.61 4.69 16.64
CA ARG A 369 17.89 4.78 15.93
C ARG A 369 18.17 3.55 15.05
N ALA A 370 17.93 2.35 15.58
CA ALA A 370 18.14 1.12 14.85
C ALA A 370 17.22 1.05 13.62
N TYR A 371 15.93 1.40 13.78
CA TYR A 371 14.97 1.37 12.68
C TYR A 371 15.33 2.37 11.57
N VAL A 372 15.69 3.61 11.92
CA VAL A 372 16.08 4.63 10.93
C VAL A 372 17.31 4.19 10.14
N LEU A 373 18.34 3.68 10.82
CA LEU A 373 19.57 3.22 10.16
C LEU A 373 19.32 1.99 9.28
N LEU A 374 18.66 0.97 9.82
CA LEU A 374 18.36 -0.27 9.08
C LEU A 374 17.38 -0.01 7.93
N GLY A 375 16.34 0.74 8.18
CA GLY A 375 15.34 1.08 7.16
C GLY A 375 15.94 1.83 5.99
N ALA A 376 16.74 2.86 6.27
CA ALA A 376 17.44 3.62 5.23
C ALA A 376 18.48 2.76 4.50
N GLY A 377 19.30 1.98 5.22
CA GLY A 377 20.36 1.17 4.63
C GLY A 377 19.81 0.01 3.81
N VAL A 378 18.92 -0.81 4.37
CA VAL A 378 18.30 -1.92 3.64
C VAL A 378 17.45 -1.39 2.48
N GLY A 379 16.67 -0.32 2.71
CA GLY A 379 15.88 0.30 1.65
C GLY A 379 16.73 0.81 0.48
N ALA A 380 17.89 1.40 0.76
CA ALA A 380 18.83 1.84 -0.28
C ALA A 380 19.36 0.64 -1.11
N VAL A 381 19.74 -0.46 -0.45
CA VAL A 381 20.19 -1.67 -1.14
C VAL A 381 19.06 -2.26 -2.01
N LEU A 382 17.85 -2.38 -1.46
CA LEU A 382 16.71 -2.92 -2.21
C LEU A 382 16.32 -2.00 -3.39
N MET A 383 16.36 -0.67 -3.20
CA MET A 383 16.13 0.29 -4.29
C MET A 383 17.17 0.17 -5.39
N ALA A 384 18.45 0.00 -5.03
CA ALA A 384 19.53 -0.18 -6.00
C ALA A 384 19.32 -1.44 -6.85
N LEU A 385 18.96 -2.54 -6.22
CA LEU A 385 18.64 -3.80 -6.90
C LEU A 385 17.37 -3.67 -7.78
N PHE A 386 16.31 -3.05 -7.26
CA PHE A 386 15.06 -2.84 -8.01
C PHE A 386 15.30 -2.00 -9.27
N ALA A 387 16.04 -0.91 -9.17
CA ALA A 387 16.35 -0.07 -10.33
C ALA A 387 17.09 -0.82 -11.43
N GLN A 388 17.84 -1.87 -11.08
CA GLN A 388 18.59 -2.75 -11.99
C GLN A 388 17.83 -4.05 -12.31
N TRP A 389 16.49 -4.07 -12.13
CA TRP A 389 15.65 -5.19 -12.50
C TRP A 389 15.88 -6.48 -11.70
N TYR A 390 16.47 -6.39 -10.51
CA TYR A 390 16.42 -7.51 -9.59
C TYR A 390 15.09 -7.49 -8.84
N TRP A 391 14.43 -8.64 -8.75
CA TRP A 391 13.23 -8.74 -7.93
C TRP A 391 13.64 -8.72 -6.45
N VAL A 392 12.98 -7.88 -5.65
CA VAL A 392 13.40 -7.60 -4.25
C VAL A 392 12.25 -7.70 -3.24
N ALA A 393 11.07 -8.17 -3.68
CA ALA A 393 9.91 -8.27 -2.80
C ALA A 393 8.96 -9.39 -3.23
#